data_64ba55de78204dab06aa5f4fbd7088aa
#
_entry.id   64ba55de78204dab06aa5f4fbd7088aa
#
_cell.length_a   1.000
_cell.length_b   1.000
_cell.length_c   1.000
_cell.angle_alpha   90.00
_cell.angle_beta   90.00
_cell.angle_gamma   90.00
#
_symmetry.space_group_name_H-M   'P 1'
#
loop_
_entity.id
_entity.type
_entity.pdbx_description
1 polymer ?
#
loop_
_entity_poly.entity_id
_entity_poly.type
_entity_poly.pdbx_seq_one_letter_code
_entity_poly.pdbx_strand_id
1 'polypeptide(L)'
;MTQNIDTYIRIDKLDNNDLDKLNNIICRQLMNLIPDNQTQNFHLIKQCLPQSLERFRICANANRWWKKDHIDYLHSSQYCTLLYYLSNTIWHETNNTEIPTRLFNLNKSLNAIDMFYEVELPSKFFIGHSVGIVFAKATYND
;
A
#
# COMPACT_ATOMS: atom_id res chain seq x y z
N MET A 1 -20.64 25.14 -5.36
CA MET A 1 -19.38 24.99 -4.59
C MET A 1 -18.80 23.60 -4.84
N THR A 2 -17.67 23.53 -5.49
CA THR A 2 -16.89 22.29 -5.54
C THR A 2 -16.25 22.09 -4.17
N GLN A 3 -16.64 21.02 -3.45
CA GLN A 3 -15.90 20.60 -2.28
C GLN A 3 -14.49 20.19 -2.74
N ASN A 4 -13.48 20.87 -2.20
CA ASN A 4 -12.10 20.45 -2.37
C ASN A 4 -11.91 19.16 -1.54
N ILE A 5 -11.97 18.02 -2.20
CA ILE A 5 -11.69 16.74 -1.57
C ILE A 5 -10.18 16.57 -1.60
N ASP A 6 -9.55 16.66 -0.44
CA ASP A 6 -8.12 16.41 -0.32
C ASP A 6 -7.89 14.93 0.03
N THR A 7 -7.36 14.19 -0.93
CA THR A 7 -7.01 12.77 -0.81
C THR A 7 -5.51 12.55 -0.67
N TYR A 8 -4.74 13.64 -0.62
CA TYR A 8 -3.30 13.59 -0.41
C TYR A 8 -2.96 13.49 1.08
N ILE A 9 -2.04 12.59 1.39
CA ILE A 9 -1.42 12.48 2.71
C ILE A 9 0.05 12.83 2.57
N ARG A 10 0.51 13.75 3.42
CA ARG A 10 1.92 14.13 3.50
C ARG A 10 2.69 13.11 4.30
N ILE A 11 3.75 12.53 3.72
CA ILE A 11 4.49 11.42 4.30
C ILE A 11 5.72 11.90 5.09
N ASP A 12 6.43 12.91 4.61
CA ASP A 12 7.66 13.42 5.26
C ASP A 12 7.41 14.06 6.63
N LYS A 13 6.17 14.44 6.90
CA LYS A 13 5.68 14.96 8.19
C LYS A 13 4.36 14.29 8.55
N LEU A 14 4.41 12.97 8.67
CA LEU A 14 3.23 12.17 8.96
C LEU A 14 2.75 12.43 10.38
N ASP A 15 1.52 12.93 10.53
CA ASP A 15 0.87 13.07 11.82
C ASP A 15 0.00 11.84 12.16
N ASN A 16 -0.41 11.75 13.43
CA ASN A 16 -1.21 10.61 13.89
C ASN A 16 -2.61 10.59 13.25
N ASN A 17 -3.19 11.73 12.93
CA ASN A 17 -4.51 11.81 12.30
C ASN A 17 -4.47 11.24 10.89
N ASP A 18 -3.47 11.55 10.10
CA ASP A 18 -3.29 11.01 8.76
C ASP A 18 -3.00 9.52 8.78
N LEU A 19 -2.17 9.09 9.74
CA LEU A 19 -1.87 7.66 9.94
C LEU A 19 -3.14 6.88 10.29
N ASP A 20 -3.94 7.39 11.23
CA ASP A 20 -5.22 6.76 11.63
C ASP A 20 -6.21 6.75 10.47
N LYS A 21 -6.30 7.83 9.71
CA LYS A 21 -7.17 7.92 8.52
C LYS A 21 -6.82 6.83 7.51
N LEU A 22 -5.55 6.70 7.16
CA LEU A 22 -5.11 5.71 6.18
C LEU A 22 -5.28 4.28 6.69
N ASN A 23 -4.94 4.04 7.96
CA ASN A 23 -5.18 2.76 8.61
C ASN A 23 -6.66 2.37 8.57
N ASN A 24 -7.56 3.31 8.87
CA ASN A 24 -9.01 3.07 8.85
C ASN A 24 -9.52 2.76 7.44
N ILE A 25 -9.02 3.46 6.42
CA ILE A 25 -9.37 3.18 5.03
C ILE A 25 -9.00 1.74 4.67
N ILE A 26 -7.76 1.35 4.95
CA ILE A 26 -7.26 0.01 4.61
C ILE A 26 -8.03 -1.08 5.37
N CYS A 27 -8.21 -0.92 6.67
CA CYS A 27 -8.93 -1.89 7.49
C CYS A 27 -10.39 -2.06 7.04
N ARG A 28 -11.08 -0.98 6.71
CA ARG A 28 -12.46 -1.03 6.20
C ARG A 28 -12.53 -1.72 4.84
N GLN A 29 -11.58 -1.46 3.96
CA GLN A 29 -11.52 -2.14 2.66
C GLN A 29 -11.31 -3.64 2.82
N LEU A 30 -10.42 -4.06 3.72
CA LEU A 30 -10.20 -5.48 4.00
C LEU A 30 -11.46 -6.14 4.58
N MET A 31 -12.16 -5.48 5.51
CA MET A 31 -13.41 -6.00 6.08
C MET A 31 -14.54 -6.08 5.04
N ASN A 32 -14.63 -5.12 4.14
CA ASN A 32 -15.64 -5.12 3.09
C ASN A 32 -15.34 -6.16 2.01
N LEU A 33 -14.06 -6.40 1.71
CA LEU A 33 -13.66 -7.39 0.71
C LEU A 33 -13.98 -8.81 1.17
N ILE A 34 -13.63 -9.16 2.42
CA ILE A 34 -13.88 -10.45 3.03
C ILE A 34 -14.46 -10.21 4.44
N PRO A 35 -15.78 -10.16 4.56
CA PRO A 35 -16.45 -9.83 5.83
C PRO A 35 -16.55 -11.04 6.78
N ASP A 36 -15.42 -11.63 7.12
CA ASP A 36 -15.32 -12.82 7.96
C ASP A 36 -15.13 -12.51 9.45
N ASN A 37 -15.06 -11.23 9.83
CA ASN A 37 -14.84 -10.74 11.19
C ASN A 37 -13.52 -11.21 11.83
N GLN A 38 -12.56 -11.65 11.05
CA GLN A 38 -11.24 -12.05 11.52
C GLN A 38 -10.31 -10.82 11.58
N THR A 39 -10.39 -10.08 12.69
CA THR A 39 -9.68 -8.79 12.83
C THR A 39 -8.51 -8.82 13.84
N GLN A 40 -8.22 -9.99 14.41
CA GLN A 40 -7.23 -10.11 15.50
C GLN A 40 -5.81 -9.69 15.12
N ASN A 41 -5.44 -9.73 13.85
CA ASN A 41 -4.11 -9.34 13.36
C ASN A 41 -4.10 -7.96 12.67
N PHE A 42 -5.21 -7.23 12.65
CA PHE A 42 -5.29 -5.92 11.97
C PHE A 42 -4.38 -4.86 12.60
N HIS A 43 -4.00 -5.01 13.88
CA HIS A 43 -3.01 -4.14 14.53
C HIS A 43 -1.66 -4.10 13.80
N LEU A 44 -1.31 -5.17 13.06
CA LEU A 44 -0.07 -5.22 12.28
C LEU A 44 -0.06 -4.17 11.15
N ILE A 45 -1.22 -3.80 10.63
CA ILE A 45 -1.34 -2.78 9.58
C ILE A 45 -0.85 -1.44 10.11
N LYS A 46 -1.41 -0.99 11.24
CA LYS A 46 -1.00 0.28 11.85
C LYS A 46 0.46 0.26 12.31
N GLN A 47 0.91 -0.87 12.83
CA GLN A 47 2.30 -1.07 13.27
C GLN A 47 3.31 -0.88 12.13
N CYS A 48 3.02 -1.43 10.95
CA CYS A 48 3.95 -1.43 9.82
C CYS A 48 3.71 -0.30 8.81
N LEU A 49 2.61 0.45 8.96
CA LEU A 49 2.25 1.50 8.02
C LEU A 49 3.30 2.62 7.92
N PRO A 50 3.89 3.13 9.02
CA PRO A 50 4.92 4.17 8.91
C PRO A 50 6.13 3.74 8.08
N GLN A 51 6.65 2.54 8.30
CA GLN A 51 7.78 2.00 7.53
C GLN A 51 7.40 1.78 6.07
N SER A 52 6.21 1.31 5.81
CA SER A 52 5.69 1.09 4.45
C SER A 52 5.53 2.40 3.69
N LEU A 53 5.05 3.43 4.36
CA LEU A 53 4.95 4.79 3.78
C LEU A 53 6.32 5.38 3.48
N GLU A 54 7.33 5.14 4.31
CA GLU A 54 8.69 5.59 4.04
C GLU A 54 9.29 4.87 2.82
N ARG A 55 9.09 3.58 2.68
CA ARG A 55 9.48 2.82 1.49
C ARG A 55 8.77 3.35 0.25
N PHE A 56 7.47 3.60 0.36
CA PHE A 56 6.69 4.23 -0.71
C PHE A 56 7.27 5.60 -1.09
N ARG A 57 7.56 6.45 -0.10
CA ARG A 57 8.09 7.80 -0.32
C ARG A 57 9.39 7.77 -1.12
N ILE A 58 10.32 6.91 -0.73
CA ILE A 58 11.61 6.76 -1.43
C ILE A 58 11.39 6.34 -2.89
N CYS A 59 10.52 5.37 -3.11
CA CYS A 59 10.18 4.88 -4.43
C CYS A 59 9.45 5.94 -5.27
N ALA A 60 8.42 6.55 -4.70
CA ALA A 60 7.59 7.54 -5.40
C ALA A 60 8.37 8.81 -5.75
N ASN A 61 9.25 9.26 -4.87
CA ASN A 61 10.07 10.46 -5.11
C ASN A 61 11.10 10.28 -6.22
N ALA A 62 11.37 9.05 -6.62
CA ALA A 62 12.26 8.78 -7.74
C ALA A 62 11.62 9.10 -9.10
N ASN A 63 10.31 9.21 -9.19
CA ASN A 63 9.63 9.60 -10.42
C ASN A 63 9.22 11.08 -10.36
N ARG A 64 9.18 11.71 -11.54
CA ARG A 64 8.88 13.14 -11.64
C ARG A 64 7.40 13.47 -11.78
N TRP A 65 6.55 12.46 -11.91
CA TRP A 65 5.13 12.64 -12.22
C TRP A 65 4.26 12.77 -10.97
N TRP A 66 4.71 12.18 -9.85
CA TRP A 66 3.95 12.19 -8.60
C TRP A 66 4.45 13.31 -7.68
N LYS A 67 3.51 13.87 -6.90
CA LYS A 67 3.84 14.91 -5.92
C LYS A 67 4.81 14.38 -4.88
N LYS A 68 5.95 15.06 -4.71
CA LYS A 68 6.97 14.66 -3.74
C LYS A 68 6.42 14.58 -2.32
N ASP A 69 6.86 13.57 -1.59
CA ASP A 69 6.56 13.37 -0.16
C ASP A 69 5.06 13.22 0.15
N HIS A 70 4.25 12.89 -0.85
CA HIS A 70 2.80 12.69 -0.70
C HIS A 70 2.35 11.39 -1.32
N ILE A 71 1.25 10.86 -0.78
CA ILE A 71 0.48 9.80 -1.42
C ILE A 71 -0.96 10.26 -1.64
N ASP A 72 -1.48 9.98 -2.82
CA ASP A 72 -2.90 10.12 -3.13
C ASP A 72 -3.53 8.72 -3.12
N TYR A 73 -4.33 8.41 -2.10
CA TYR A 73 -4.94 7.09 -1.98
C TYR A 73 -6.08 6.84 -2.99
N LEU A 74 -6.55 7.87 -3.70
CA LEU A 74 -7.45 7.69 -4.84
C LEU A 74 -6.72 7.39 -6.15
N HIS A 75 -5.42 7.62 -6.20
CA HIS A 75 -4.62 7.29 -7.39
C HIS A 75 -4.25 5.80 -7.35
N SER A 76 -4.86 4.99 -8.21
CA SER A 76 -4.72 3.53 -8.17
C SER A 76 -3.27 3.05 -8.23
N SER A 77 -2.43 3.67 -9.05
CA SER A 77 -1.02 3.29 -9.18
C SER A 77 -0.21 3.61 -7.92
N GLN A 78 -0.51 4.71 -7.24
CA GLN A 78 0.11 5.04 -5.97
C GLN A 78 -0.39 4.11 -4.86
N TYR A 79 -1.67 3.88 -4.80
CA TYR A 79 -2.25 3.02 -3.78
C TYR A 79 -1.83 1.56 -3.93
N CYS A 80 -1.77 1.03 -5.15
CA CYS A 80 -1.29 -0.34 -5.36
C CYS A 80 0.18 -0.50 -4.95
N THR A 81 0.99 0.50 -5.15
CA THR A 81 2.39 0.53 -4.73
C THR A 81 2.50 0.50 -3.20
N LEU A 82 1.68 1.31 -2.50
CA LEU A 82 1.63 1.29 -1.04
C LEU A 82 1.16 -0.08 -0.50
N LEU A 83 0.11 -0.64 -1.07
CA LEU A 83 -0.41 -1.94 -0.62
C LEU A 83 0.63 -3.06 -0.77
N TYR A 84 1.42 -3.02 -1.84
CA TYR A 84 2.55 -3.94 -1.98
C TYR A 84 3.58 -3.73 -0.86
N TYR A 85 4.02 -2.50 -0.62
CA TYR A 85 4.99 -2.24 0.44
C TYR A 85 4.47 -2.63 1.82
N LEU A 86 3.19 -2.36 2.10
CA LEU A 86 2.58 -2.72 3.37
C LEU A 86 2.56 -4.24 3.57
N SER A 87 2.12 -4.99 2.56
CA SER A 87 2.07 -6.45 2.62
C SER A 87 3.46 -7.06 2.76
N ASN A 88 4.42 -6.61 1.97
CA ASN A 88 5.80 -7.06 2.02
C ASN A 88 6.48 -6.71 3.36
N THR A 89 6.26 -5.49 3.87
CA THR A 89 6.80 -5.05 5.16
C THR A 89 6.25 -5.89 6.32
N ILE A 90 4.93 -6.12 6.36
CA ILE A 90 4.33 -6.96 7.42
C ILE A 90 4.92 -8.36 7.39
N TRP A 91 5.05 -8.94 6.21
CA TRP A 91 5.64 -10.27 6.06
C TRP A 91 7.08 -10.33 6.55
N HIS A 92 7.92 -9.38 6.17
CA HIS A 92 9.32 -9.32 6.60
C HIS A 92 9.48 -9.07 8.10
N GLU A 93 8.71 -8.15 8.65
CA GLU A 93 8.87 -7.72 10.05
C GLU A 93 8.22 -8.68 11.05
N THR A 94 7.17 -9.39 10.66
CA THR A 94 6.35 -10.17 11.60
C THR A 94 6.22 -11.65 11.27
N ASN A 95 6.62 -12.08 10.08
CA ASN A 95 6.37 -13.41 9.52
C ASN A 95 4.87 -13.76 9.42
N ASN A 96 3.96 -12.80 9.62
CA ASN A 96 2.54 -13.01 9.42
C ASN A 96 2.27 -13.17 7.93
N THR A 97 1.46 -14.15 7.56
CA THR A 97 1.07 -14.41 6.16
C THR A 97 -0.40 -14.10 5.90
N GLU A 98 -1.22 -14.02 6.95
CA GLU A 98 -2.66 -13.74 6.80
C GLU A 98 -2.90 -12.32 6.31
N ILE A 99 -2.39 -11.31 6.98
CA ILE A 99 -2.59 -9.91 6.60
C ILE A 99 -1.95 -9.59 5.25
N PRO A 100 -0.70 -10.01 4.96
CA PRO A 100 -0.15 -9.87 3.62
C PRO A 100 -1.01 -10.50 2.52
N THR A 101 -1.60 -11.67 2.77
CA THR A 101 -2.51 -12.33 1.82
C THR A 101 -3.78 -11.51 1.61
N ARG A 102 -4.38 -10.96 2.66
CA ARG A 102 -5.55 -10.08 2.56
C ARG A 102 -5.24 -8.81 1.77
N LEU A 103 -4.09 -8.20 2.01
CA LEU A 103 -3.64 -7.01 1.28
C LEU A 103 -3.35 -7.32 -0.20
N PHE A 104 -2.76 -8.47 -0.48
CA PHE A 104 -2.56 -8.96 -1.84
C PHE A 104 -3.88 -9.12 -2.58
N ASN A 105 -4.89 -9.72 -1.95
CA ASN A 105 -6.21 -9.87 -2.53
C ASN A 105 -6.94 -8.53 -2.70
N LEU A 106 -6.78 -7.61 -1.76
CA LEU A 106 -7.31 -6.25 -1.88
C LEU A 106 -6.71 -5.55 -3.11
N ASN A 107 -5.42 -5.66 -3.30
CA ASN A 107 -4.72 -5.06 -4.43
C ASN A 107 -5.22 -5.62 -5.77
N LYS A 108 -5.42 -6.94 -5.84
CA LYS A 108 -6.00 -7.59 -7.03
C LYS A 108 -7.41 -7.09 -7.31
N SER A 109 -8.25 -7.02 -6.28
CA SER A 109 -9.66 -6.63 -6.45
C SER A 109 -9.84 -5.15 -6.76
N LEU A 110 -9.08 -4.28 -6.11
CA LEU A 110 -9.22 -2.84 -6.23
C LEU A 110 -8.46 -2.28 -7.42
N ASN A 111 -7.22 -2.75 -7.63
CA ASN A 111 -6.28 -2.17 -8.58
C ASN A 111 -5.98 -3.09 -9.78
N ALA A 112 -6.57 -4.27 -9.83
CA ALA A 112 -6.41 -5.26 -10.90
C ALA A 112 -4.93 -5.60 -11.17
N ILE A 113 -4.13 -5.72 -10.12
CA ILE A 113 -2.70 -6.03 -10.18
C ILE A 113 -2.37 -7.24 -9.32
N ASP A 114 -1.55 -8.14 -9.82
CA ASP A 114 -1.05 -9.29 -9.09
C ASP A 114 0.37 -8.99 -8.62
N MET A 115 0.51 -8.55 -7.37
CA MET A 115 1.79 -8.27 -6.71
C MET A 115 1.85 -9.04 -5.39
N PHE A 116 2.28 -10.30 -5.48
CA PHE A 116 2.37 -11.15 -4.29
C PHE A 116 3.41 -10.60 -3.31
N TYR A 117 3.13 -10.65 -2.02
CA TYR A 117 3.94 -10.01 -0.99
C TYR A 117 5.37 -10.58 -0.85
N GLU A 118 5.62 -11.82 -1.32
CA GLU A 118 6.97 -12.40 -1.34
C GLU A 118 7.81 -11.97 -2.54
N VAL A 119 7.22 -11.29 -3.52
CA VAL A 119 7.98 -10.76 -4.66
C VAL A 119 8.86 -9.61 -4.16
N GLU A 120 10.15 -9.72 -4.43
CA GLU A 120 11.10 -8.66 -4.09
C GLU A 120 11.32 -7.76 -5.30
N LEU A 121 10.86 -6.52 -5.19
CA LEU A 121 11.06 -5.49 -6.21
C LEU A 121 12.25 -4.61 -5.84
N PRO A 122 12.88 -3.94 -6.83
CA PRO A 122 13.88 -2.92 -6.56
C PRO A 122 13.34 -1.84 -5.62
N SER A 123 14.23 -1.13 -4.92
CA SER A 123 13.85 -0.02 -4.04
C SER A 123 13.12 1.11 -4.78
N LYS A 124 13.33 1.21 -6.08
CA LYS A 124 12.71 2.20 -6.96
C LYS A 124 12.12 1.50 -8.18
N PHE A 125 10.83 1.60 -8.33
CA PHE A 125 10.10 1.13 -9.51
C PHE A 125 8.91 2.06 -9.76
N PHE A 126 8.32 1.97 -10.93
CA PHE A 126 7.20 2.81 -11.32
C PHE A 126 6.10 1.99 -11.99
N ILE A 127 4.89 2.13 -11.47
CA ILE A 127 3.68 1.58 -12.07
C ILE A 127 2.84 2.76 -12.54
N GLY A 128 2.76 2.95 -13.87
CA GLY A 128 1.94 4.00 -14.46
C GLY A 128 0.46 3.63 -14.47
N HIS A 129 0.16 2.40 -14.86
CA HIS A 129 -1.19 1.83 -14.88
C HIS A 129 -1.14 0.41 -14.32
N SER A 130 -1.96 0.15 -13.30
CA SER A 130 -1.94 -1.11 -12.56
C SER A 130 -2.67 -2.26 -13.26
N VAL A 131 -3.69 -1.95 -14.06
CA VAL A 131 -4.62 -2.94 -14.62
C VAL A 131 -3.91 -3.97 -15.49
N GLY A 132 -4.05 -5.26 -15.14
CA GLY A 132 -3.52 -6.37 -15.91
C GLY A 132 -2.04 -6.69 -15.69
N ILE A 133 -1.39 -6.02 -14.75
CA ILE A 133 0.02 -6.32 -14.41
C ILE A 133 0.09 -7.55 -13.51
N VAL A 134 1.00 -8.47 -13.84
CA VAL A 134 1.33 -9.64 -13.03
C VAL A 134 2.83 -9.70 -12.82
N PHE A 135 3.25 -9.68 -11.55
CA PHE A 135 4.64 -9.93 -11.19
C PHE A 135 4.81 -11.41 -10.84
N ALA A 136 5.59 -12.13 -11.64
CA ALA A 136 5.96 -13.51 -11.35
C ALA A 136 6.81 -13.56 -10.06
N LYS A 137 6.76 -14.69 -9.34
CA LYS A 137 7.62 -14.91 -8.18
C LYS A 137 9.08 -14.96 -8.63
N ALA A 138 9.76 -13.83 -8.50
CA ALA A 138 11.16 -13.65 -8.88
C ALA A 138 11.77 -12.51 -8.05
N THR A 139 13.08 -12.42 -8.06
CA THR A 139 13.80 -11.26 -7.54
C THR A 139 14.09 -10.32 -8.70
N TYR A 140 13.64 -9.11 -8.59
CA TYR A 140 13.86 -8.05 -9.55
C TYR A 140 14.95 -7.13 -9.00
N ASN A 141 16.11 -7.15 -9.64
CA ASN A 141 17.27 -6.37 -9.20
C ASN A 141 17.25 -4.96 -9.77
N ASP A 142 17.94 -4.05 -9.05
CA ASP A 142 18.20 -2.69 -9.50
C ASP A 142 19.14 -2.68 -10.72
#